data_6e8b48a410f903e2fce4fbe90ccfd681
#
_entry.id   6e8b48a410f903e2fce4fbe90ccfd681
#
_cell.length_a   1.000
_cell.length_b   1.000
_cell.length_c   1.000
_cell.angle_alpha   90.00
_cell.angle_beta   90.00
_cell.angle_gamma   90.00
#
_symmetry.space_group_name_H-M   'P 1'
#
loop_
_entity.id
_entity.type
_entity.pdbx_description
1 polymer ?
#
loop_
_entity_poly.entity_id
_entity_poly.type
_entity_poly.pdbx_seq_one_letter_code
_entity_poly.pdbx_strand_id
1 'polypeptide(L)'
;MISVLFVCHGNICRSPMAEFVFKNMLNKKQLQSDFYIASAATSTEEIWNGIGNPVYPPAKKELARHGISCDGKRAVQLKKSDYDKYDYLIAMEERNRRNMLRILGSDPEHKVSLLLDYTDCPGNIADPWYTGDFEITYRDIVKGCAGFLEHLVKSGRLL
;
A
#
# COMPACT_ATOMS: atom_id res chain seq x y z
N MET A 1 2.40 14.41 -11.78
CA MET A 1 2.86 13.34 -10.88
C MET A 1 1.66 12.68 -10.22
N ILE A 2 1.61 11.36 -10.23
CA ILE A 2 0.53 10.59 -9.60
C ILE A 2 0.98 10.21 -8.19
N SER A 3 0.21 10.55 -7.17
CA SER A 3 0.56 10.26 -5.78
C SER A 3 -0.36 9.16 -5.22
N VAL A 4 0.26 8.13 -4.64
CA VAL A 4 -0.43 6.93 -4.15
C VAL A 4 0.02 6.61 -2.73
N LEU A 5 -0.96 6.39 -1.84
CA LEU A 5 -0.70 5.96 -0.47
C LEU A 5 -1.34 4.59 -0.24
N PHE A 6 -0.52 3.60 0.05
CA PHE A 6 -1.01 2.28 0.46
C PHE A 6 -1.20 2.25 1.96
N VAL A 7 -2.31 1.69 2.43
CA VAL A 7 -2.67 1.74 3.85
C VAL A 7 -3.06 0.35 4.36
N CYS A 8 -2.53 -0.01 5.53
CA CYS A 8 -2.97 -1.18 6.28
C CYS A 8 -3.05 -0.83 7.76
N HIS A 9 -3.25 -1.83 8.62
CA HIS A 9 -3.43 -1.58 10.05
C HIS A 9 -2.17 -1.00 10.71
N GLY A 10 -1.04 -1.68 10.60
CA GLY A 10 0.19 -1.31 11.32
C GLY A 10 1.28 -0.65 10.50
N ASN A 11 1.20 -0.72 9.18
CA ASN A 11 2.22 -0.22 8.25
C ASN A 11 3.60 -0.87 8.46
N ILE A 12 3.62 -2.15 8.82
CA ILE A 12 4.86 -2.92 8.95
C ILE A 12 4.89 -4.18 8.08
N CYS A 13 3.75 -4.57 7.47
CA CYS A 13 3.66 -5.76 6.61
C CYS A 13 3.08 -5.42 5.24
N ARG A 14 1.75 -5.45 5.10
CA ARG A 14 1.07 -5.36 3.81
C ARG A 14 1.28 -4.05 3.06
N SER A 15 1.08 -2.92 3.72
CA SER A 15 1.21 -1.64 3.02
C SER A 15 2.65 -1.31 2.63
N PRO A 16 3.67 -1.60 3.46
CA PRO A 16 5.05 -1.46 2.98
C PRO A 16 5.37 -2.41 1.83
N MET A 17 4.88 -3.65 1.89
CA MET A 17 5.08 -4.59 0.77
C MET A 17 4.49 -4.03 -0.52
N ALA A 18 3.28 -3.48 -0.47
CA ALA A 18 2.64 -2.86 -1.64
C ALA A 18 3.44 -1.65 -2.14
N GLU A 19 3.89 -0.80 -1.23
CA GLU A 19 4.72 0.36 -1.58
C GLU A 19 5.94 -0.06 -2.39
N PHE A 20 6.71 -1.01 -1.86
CA PHE A 20 7.99 -1.39 -2.48
C PHE A 20 7.83 -2.30 -3.71
N VAL A 21 6.79 -3.13 -3.74
CA VAL A 21 6.45 -3.90 -4.96
C VAL A 21 6.07 -2.93 -6.08
N PHE A 22 5.22 -1.95 -5.81
CA PHE A 22 4.80 -1.01 -6.84
C PHE A 22 5.96 -0.13 -7.31
N LYS A 23 6.79 0.36 -6.39
CA LYS A 23 8.01 1.09 -6.73
C LYS A 23 8.92 0.27 -7.64
N ASN A 24 9.08 -1.02 -7.33
CA ASN A 24 9.91 -1.91 -8.14
C ASN A 24 9.34 -2.09 -9.55
N MET A 25 8.02 -2.25 -9.67
CA MET A 25 7.36 -2.31 -10.98
C MET A 25 7.59 -1.05 -11.81
N LEU A 26 7.46 0.11 -11.16
CA LEU A 26 7.66 1.40 -11.83
C LEU A 26 9.10 1.57 -12.28
N ASN A 27 10.06 1.18 -11.45
CA ASN A 27 11.48 1.26 -11.81
C ASN A 27 11.81 0.40 -13.04
N LYS A 28 11.26 -0.81 -13.10
CA LYS A 28 11.48 -1.71 -14.24
C LYS A 28 10.90 -1.16 -15.54
N LYS A 29 9.87 -0.35 -15.46
CA LYS A 29 9.23 0.28 -16.61
C LYS A 29 9.71 1.72 -16.86
N GLN A 30 10.65 2.19 -16.05
CA GLN A 30 11.19 3.55 -16.11
C GLN A 30 10.12 4.63 -15.95
N LEU A 31 9.13 4.35 -15.08
CA LEU A 31 8.02 5.26 -14.79
C LEU A 31 8.13 5.92 -13.42
N GLN A 32 9.20 5.66 -12.66
CA GLN A 32 9.31 6.10 -11.27
C GLN A 32 9.24 7.62 -11.08
N SER A 33 9.67 8.39 -12.08
CA SER A 33 9.63 9.85 -11.98
C SER A 33 8.23 10.44 -12.11
N ASP A 34 7.27 9.64 -12.58
CA ASP A 34 5.89 10.08 -12.75
C ASP A 34 5.04 9.84 -11.49
N PHE A 35 5.63 9.26 -10.44
CA PHE A 35 4.90 8.83 -9.26
C PHE A 35 5.54 9.30 -7.96
N TYR A 36 4.70 9.54 -6.96
CA TYR A 36 5.08 9.64 -5.57
C TYR A 36 4.34 8.55 -4.80
N ILE A 37 5.07 7.56 -4.28
CA ILE A 37 4.50 6.37 -3.64
C ILE A 37 4.93 6.33 -2.18
N ALA A 38 3.96 6.10 -1.28
CA ALA A 38 4.21 5.97 0.15
C ALA A 38 3.24 4.97 0.76
N SER A 39 3.38 4.71 2.05
CA SER A 39 2.46 3.85 2.80
C SER A 39 2.29 4.37 4.23
N ALA A 40 1.14 4.05 4.85
CA ALA A 40 0.80 4.51 6.19
C ALA A 40 -0.07 3.49 6.93
N ALA A 41 -0.25 3.70 8.22
CA ALA A 41 -1.05 2.87 9.12
C ALA A 41 -2.33 3.58 9.53
N THR A 42 -3.40 2.80 9.74
CA THR A 42 -4.60 3.32 10.41
C THR A 42 -4.43 3.31 11.93
N SER A 43 -3.58 2.44 12.46
CA SER A 43 -3.33 2.27 13.89
C SER A 43 -2.02 2.96 14.30
N THR A 44 -1.90 3.29 15.59
CA THR A 44 -0.65 3.80 16.18
C THR A 44 0.14 2.71 16.90
N GLU A 45 -0.28 1.45 16.82
CA GLU A 45 0.34 0.34 17.56
C GLU A 45 1.82 0.17 17.29
N GLU A 46 2.26 0.48 16.07
CA GLU A 46 3.64 0.31 15.65
C GLU A 46 4.44 1.61 15.68
N ILE A 47 3.92 2.63 16.38
CA ILE A 47 4.56 3.94 16.48
C ILE A 47 4.72 4.30 17.96
N TRP A 48 5.96 4.48 18.40
CA TRP A 48 6.29 4.81 19.79
C TRP A 48 7.05 6.14 19.84
N ASN A 49 6.55 7.09 20.63
CA ASN A 49 7.16 8.43 20.75
C ASN A 49 7.45 9.09 19.40
N GLY A 50 6.52 8.95 18.44
CA GLY A 50 6.68 9.53 17.11
C GLY A 50 7.63 8.76 16.19
N ILE A 51 8.19 7.63 16.65
CA ILE A 51 9.11 6.80 15.88
C ILE A 51 8.41 5.50 15.51
N GLY A 52 8.27 5.24 14.22
CA GLY A 52 7.65 4.02 13.72
C GLY A 52 8.61 2.84 13.74
N ASN A 53 8.05 1.65 13.92
CA ASN A 53 8.81 0.41 13.82
C ASN A 53 9.20 0.15 12.35
N PRO A 54 10.32 -0.54 12.11
CA PRO A 54 10.71 -0.95 10.76
C PRO A 54 9.76 -2.03 10.22
N VAL A 55 9.91 -2.33 8.95
CA VAL A 55 9.15 -3.43 8.33
C VAL A 55 9.38 -4.72 9.10
N TYR A 56 8.31 -5.44 9.34
CA TYR A 56 8.34 -6.70 10.07
C TYR A 56 9.31 -7.69 9.39
N PRO A 57 10.21 -8.36 10.12
CA PRO A 57 11.26 -9.16 9.50
C PRO A 57 10.80 -10.20 8.47
N PRO A 58 9.72 -10.98 8.69
CA PRO A 58 9.25 -11.91 7.66
C PRO A 58 8.79 -11.22 6.38
N ALA A 59 8.19 -10.03 6.48
CA ALA A 59 7.78 -9.25 5.30
C ALA A 59 9.00 -8.74 4.54
N LYS A 60 9.99 -8.22 5.26
CA LYS A 60 11.26 -7.79 4.68
C LYS A 60 11.97 -8.94 3.97
N LYS A 61 11.96 -10.12 4.59
CA LYS A 61 12.56 -11.33 4.01
C LYS A 61 11.84 -11.75 2.74
N GLU A 62 10.52 -11.68 2.72
CA GLU A 62 9.74 -12.03 1.54
C GLU A 62 10.07 -11.10 0.36
N LEU A 63 10.14 -9.79 0.61
CA LEU A 63 10.55 -8.82 -0.40
C LEU A 63 11.96 -9.11 -0.91
N ALA A 64 12.89 -9.42 0.00
CA ALA A 64 14.29 -9.69 -0.36
C ALA A 64 14.43 -10.92 -1.27
N ARG A 65 13.56 -11.93 -1.11
CA ARG A 65 13.53 -13.09 -2.01
C ARG A 65 13.29 -12.70 -3.46
N HIS A 66 12.64 -11.59 -3.68
CA HIS A 66 12.32 -11.07 -5.01
C HIS A 66 13.20 -9.90 -5.42
N GLY A 67 14.32 -9.70 -4.71
CA GLY A 67 15.27 -8.65 -5.01
C GLY A 67 14.82 -7.25 -4.66
N ILE A 68 13.85 -7.11 -3.75
CA ILE A 68 13.27 -5.83 -3.38
C ILE A 68 13.74 -5.45 -1.98
N SER A 69 14.37 -4.27 -1.84
CA SER A 69 14.77 -3.69 -0.57
C SER A 69 13.68 -2.76 -0.04
N CYS A 70 13.45 -2.83 1.26
CA CYS A 70 12.59 -1.88 1.97
C CYS A 70 13.35 -1.15 3.08
N ASP A 71 14.66 -1.06 2.95
CA ASP A 71 15.53 -0.45 3.95
C ASP A 71 15.13 0.98 4.24
N GLY A 72 15.11 1.33 5.54
CA GLY A 72 14.79 2.68 5.99
C GLY A 72 13.30 2.96 6.17
N LYS A 73 12.43 2.07 5.71
CA LYS A 73 10.97 2.27 5.89
C LYS A 73 10.59 2.04 7.36
N ARG A 74 9.82 2.99 7.90
CA ARG A 74 9.25 2.91 9.23
C ARG A 74 7.77 3.23 9.18
N ALA A 75 6.98 2.68 10.11
CA ALA A 75 5.55 2.92 10.17
C ALA A 75 5.24 4.42 10.34
N VAL A 76 4.24 4.87 9.62
CA VAL A 76 3.76 6.27 9.65
C VAL A 76 2.24 6.25 9.81
N GLN A 77 1.71 7.17 10.61
CA GLN A 77 0.26 7.27 10.82
C GLN A 77 -0.43 7.99 9.68
N LEU A 78 -1.54 7.41 9.21
CA LEU A 78 -2.46 8.10 8.28
C LEU A 78 -3.07 9.31 8.97
N LYS A 79 -3.09 10.44 8.30
CA LYS A 79 -3.65 11.70 8.79
C LYS A 79 -4.77 12.19 7.87
N LYS A 80 -5.67 12.99 8.43
CA LYS A 80 -6.76 13.58 7.64
C LYS A 80 -6.23 14.41 6.45
N SER A 81 -5.10 15.10 6.64
CA SER A 81 -4.47 15.92 5.60
C SER A 81 -3.93 15.09 4.42
N ASP A 82 -3.76 13.77 4.60
CA ASP A 82 -3.32 12.91 3.51
C ASP A 82 -4.35 12.81 2.38
N TYR A 83 -5.62 13.07 2.68
CA TYR A 83 -6.67 13.03 1.68
C TYR A 83 -6.39 13.97 0.49
N ASP A 84 -6.00 15.19 0.79
CA ASP A 84 -5.71 16.19 -0.25
C ASP A 84 -4.34 15.98 -0.90
N LYS A 85 -3.43 15.33 -0.19
CA LYS A 85 -2.06 15.10 -0.65
C LYS A 85 -1.96 14.00 -1.70
N TYR A 86 -2.78 12.95 -1.59
CA TYR A 86 -2.70 11.78 -2.47
C TYR A 86 -3.87 11.71 -3.44
N ASP A 87 -3.59 11.22 -4.65
CA ASP A 87 -4.62 10.97 -5.67
C ASP A 87 -5.35 9.66 -5.39
N TYR A 88 -4.64 8.67 -4.87
CA TYR A 88 -5.17 7.34 -4.56
C TYR A 88 -4.76 6.95 -3.15
N LEU A 89 -5.75 6.49 -2.35
CA LEU A 89 -5.53 5.97 -1.01
C LEU A 89 -6.05 4.52 -1.02
N ILE A 90 -5.13 3.57 -1.02
CA ILE A 90 -5.44 2.17 -1.33
C ILE A 90 -5.24 1.30 -0.10
N ALA A 91 -6.34 0.68 0.36
CA ALA A 91 -6.36 -0.23 1.49
C ALA A 91 -6.09 -1.66 1.07
N MET A 92 -5.65 -2.48 2.02
CA MET A 92 -5.40 -3.90 1.78
C MET A 92 -6.64 -4.75 2.01
N GLU A 93 -7.54 -4.31 2.90
CA GLU A 93 -8.78 -5.02 3.21
C GLU A 93 -9.89 -4.05 3.63
N GLU A 94 -11.12 -4.54 3.65
CA GLU A 94 -12.29 -3.73 3.99
C GLU A 94 -12.19 -3.09 5.38
N ARG A 95 -11.61 -3.79 6.34
CA ARG A 95 -11.39 -3.26 7.69
C ARG A 95 -10.51 -2.02 7.67
N ASN A 96 -9.43 -2.05 6.87
CA ASN A 96 -8.57 -0.87 6.70
C ASN A 96 -9.36 0.28 6.09
N ARG A 97 -10.16 0.01 5.07
CA ARG A 97 -10.96 1.04 4.40
C ARG A 97 -11.90 1.74 5.37
N ARG A 98 -12.60 0.97 6.21
CA ARG A 98 -13.50 1.55 7.23
C ARG A 98 -12.74 2.44 8.21
N ASN A 99 -11.59 1.98 8.68
CA ASN A 99 -10.76 2.77 9.60
C ASN A 99 -10.20 4.02 8.93
N MET A 100 -9.83 3.92 7.64
CA MET A 100 -9.40 5.07 6.86
C MET A 100 -10.50 6.13 6.78
N LEU A 101 -11.73 5.72 6.49
CA LEU A 101 -12.85 6.65 6.38
C LEU A 101 -13.13 7.38 7.69
N ARG A 102 -12.94 6.71 8.85
CA ARG A 102 -13.04 7.38 10.16
C ARG A 102 -11.99 8.46 10.33
N ILE A 103 -10.76 8.19 9.92
CA ILE A 103 -9.65 9.15 10.05
C ILE A 103 -9.82 10.31 9.07
N LEU A 104 -10.19 10.00 7.82
CA LEU A 104 -10.33 10.98 6.75
C LEU A 104 -11.63 11.78 6.86
N GLY A 105 -12.65 11.22 7.51
CA GLY A 105 -13.96 11.84 7.68
C GLY A 105 -14.94 11.51 6.57
N SER A 106 -14.53 11.54 5.32
CA SER A 106 -15.35 11.24 4.15
C SER A 106 -14.46 11.00 2.93
N ASP A 107 -15.06 10.62 1.81
CA ASP A 107 -14.35 10.39 0.55
C ASP A 107 -15.14 10.98 -0.63
N PRO A 108 -15.30 12.32 -0.67
CA PRO A 108 -16.11 12.96 -1.71
C PRO A 108 -15.53 12.81 -3.12
N GLU A 109 -14.23 12.61 -3.26
CA GLU A 109 -13.57 12.49 -4.55
C GLU A 109 -13.30 11.04 -4.96
N HIS A 110 -13.85 10.07 -4.20
CA HIS A 110 -13.72 8.64 -4.48
C HIS A 110 -12.25 8.19 -4.65
N LYS A 111 -11.39 8.63 -3.75
CA LYS A 111 -9.96 8.30 -3.76
C LYS A 111 -9.64 6.98 -3.06
N VAL A 112 -10.52 6.51 -2.16
CA VAL A 112 -10.29 5.33 -1.32
C VAL A 112 -10.79 4.07 -2.02
N SER A 113 -9.94 3.07 -2.13
CA SER A 113 -10.26 1.78 -2.75
C SER A 113 -9.46 0.66 -2.09
N LEU A 114 -9.79 -0.59 -2.44
CA LEU A 114 -9.00 -1.75 -2.06
C LEU A 114 -8.05 -2.09 -3.20
N LEU A 115 -6.87 -2.59 -2.86
CA LEU A 115 -5.88 -2.94 -3.88
C LEU A 115 -6.41 -4.01 -4.86
N LEU A 116 -7.11 -5.03 -4.35
CA LEU A 116 -7.65 -6.08 -5.21
C LEU A 116 -8.88 -5.64 -6.02
N ASP A 117 -9.44 -4.45 -5.80
CA ASP A 117 -10.50 -3.89 -6.66
C ASP A 117 -10.03 -3.73 -8.11
N TYR A 118 -8.73 -3.62 -8.32
CA TYR A 118 -8.14 -3.46 -9.66
C TYR A 118 -7.84 -4.78 -10.35
N THR A 119 -8.34 -5.88 -9.80
CA THR A 119 -8.15 -7.24 -10.33
C THR A 119 -9.49 -7.86 -10.68
N ASP A 120 -9.45 -9.00 -11.38
CA ASP A 120 -10.65 -9.79 -11.67
C ASP A 120 -11.14 -10.62 -10.47
N CYS A 121 -10.40 -10.60 -9.36
CA CYS A 121 -10.77 -11.24 -8.09
C CYS A 121 -10.74 -10.20 -6.95
N PRO A 122 -11.70 -9.25 -6.92
CA PRO A 122 -11.73 -8.25 -5.83
C PRO A 122 -11.92 -8.90 -4.48
N GLY A 123 -11.44 -8.25 -3.44
CA GLY A 123 -11.54 -8.75 -2.08
C GLY A 123 -10.43 -8.24 -1.19
N ASN A 124 -10.20 -8.98 -0.11
CA ASN A 124 -9.23 -8.62 0.90
C ASN A 124 -7.91 -9.37 0.70
N ILE A 125 -6.80 -8.69 0.99
CA ILE A 125 -5.49 -9.32 1.09
C ILE A 125 -5.33 -9.78 2.54
N ALA A 126 -5.12 -11.09 2.73
CA ALA A 126 -5.00 -11.67 4.06
C ALA A 126 -3.84 -11.06 4.83
N ASP A 127 -4.05 -10.84 6.13
CA ASP A 127 -3.03 -10.31 7.01
C ASP A 127 -2.06 -11.44 7.39
N PRO A 128 -0.79 -11.38 6.97
CA PRO A 128 0.17 -12.45 7.23
C PRO A 128 0.58 -12.54 8.70
N TRP A 129 0.29 -11.52 9.49
CA TRP A 129 0.46 -11.59 10.94
C TRP A 129 -0.36 -12.74 11.54
N TYR A 130 -1.58 -12.96 10.99
CA TYR A 130 -2.48 -14.03 11.47
C TYR A 130 -2.30 -15.33 10.71
N THR A 131 -2.10 -15.28 9.39
CA THR A 131 -1.98 -16.49 8.56
C THR A 131 -0.58 -17.11 8.63
N GLY A 132 0.44 -16.31 8.87
CA GLY A 132 1.83 -16.74 8.77
C GLY A 132 2.32 -16.95 7.35
N ASP A 133 1.48 -16.68 6.34
CA ASP A 133 1.80 -16.94 4.94
C ASP A 133 2.13 -15.64 4.19
N PHE A 134 3.39 -15.24 4.25
CA PHE A 134 3.89 -14.03 3.60
C PHE A 134 3.99 -14.17 2.09
N GLU A 135 4.14 -15.39 1.59
CA GLU A 135 4.22 -15.64 0.15
C GLU A 135 2.88 -15.38 -0.54
N ILE A 136 1.78 -15.88 0.03
CA ILE A 136 0.43 -15.63 -0.51
C ILE A 136 0.12 -14.13 -0.48
N THR A 137 0.44 -13.46 0.62
CA THR A 137 0.25 -12.01 0.75
C THR A 137 1.04 -11.29 -0.34
N TYR A 138 2.29 -11.66 -0.55
CA TYR A 138 3.13 -11.08 -1.59
C TYR A 138 2.51 -11.26 -2.98
N ARG A 139 2.05 -12.48 -3.30
CA ARG A 139 1.42 -12.78 -4.59
C ARG A 139 0.17 -11.93 -4.84
N ASP A 140 -0.67 -11.77 -3.82
CA ASP A 140 -1.88 -10.96 -3.93
C ASP A 140 -1.53 -9.49 -4.13
N ILE A 141 -0.51 -9.01 -3.45
CA ILE A 141 -0.03 -7.63 -3.60
C ILE A 141 0.50 -7.40 -5.02
N VAL A 142 1.27 -8.34 -5.55
CA VAL A 142 1.77 -8.25 -6.93
C VAL A 142 0.62 -8.17 -7.93
N LYS A 143 -0.39 -9.03 -7.77
CA LYS A 143 -1.58 -9.00 -8.63
C LYS A 143 -2.30 -7.66 -8.53
N GLY A 144 -2.50 -7.17 -7.32
CA GLY A 144 -3.17 -5.90 -7.08
C GLY A 144 -2.41 -4.73 -7.68
N CYS A 145 -1.10 -4.67 -7.47
CA CYS A 145 -0.25 -3.60 -8.02
C CYS A 145 -0.22 -3.64 -9.55
N ALA A 146 -0.13 -4.82 -10.16
CA ALA A 146 -0.17 -4.95 -11.61
C ALA A 146 -1.52 -4.48 -12.17
N GLY A 147 -2.62 -4.88 -11.52
CA GLY A 147 -3.96 -4.44 -11.92
C GLY A 147 -4.15 -2.93 -11.78
N PHE A 148 -3.62 -2.36 -10.72
CA PHE A 148 -3.67 -0.91 -10.50
C PHE A 148 -2.89 -0.15 -11.59
N LEU A 149 -1.70 -0.61 -11.93
CA LEU A 149 -0.91 0.02 -12.99
C LEU A 149 -1.64 -0.07 -14.33
N GLU A 150 -2.23 -1.22 -14.64
CA GLU A 150 -3.04 -1.39 -15.85
C GLU A 150 -4.24 -0.44 -15.85
N HIS A 151 -4.91 -0.27 -14.71
CA HIS A 151 -6.01 0.68 -14.56
C HIS A 151 -5.59 2.10 -14.89
N LEU A 152 -4.42 2.52 -14.40
CA LEU A 152 -3.88 3.86 -14.67
C LEU A 152 -3.59 4.08 -16.16
N VAL A 153 -3.08 3.06 -16.83
CA VAL A 153 -2.81 3.10 -18.27
C VAL A 153 -4.13 3.21 -19.06
N LYS A 154 -5.09 2.33 -18.74
CA LYS A 154 -6.39 2.30 -19.45
C LYS A 154 -7.22 3.54 -19.21
N SER A 155 -7.09 4.18 -18.05
CA SER A 155 -7.84 5.41 -17.72
C SER A 155 -7.19 6.67 -18.32
N GLY A 156 -6.07 6.53 -19.03
CA GLY A 156 -5.36 7.66 -19.63
C GLY A 156 -4.52 8.48 -18.67
N ARG A 157 -4.33 8.02 -17.44
CA ARG A 157 -3.48 8.71 -16.46
C ARG A 157 -1.99 8.57 -16.79
N LEU A 158 -1.63 7.50 -17.51
CA LEU A 158 -0.28 7.25 -18.02
C LEU A 158 -0.33 7.12 -19.53
N LEU A 159 0.63 7.74 -20.19
CA LEU A 159 0.79 7.67 -21.65
C LEU A 159 1.76 6.57 -22.05
#